data_b75c5df52f16fb19cca831cf230144b8
#
_entry.id   b75c5df52f16fb19cca831cf230144b8
#
_cell.length_a   1.000
_cell.length_b   1.000
_cell.length_c   1.000
_cell.angle_alpha   90.00
_cell.angle_beta   90.00
_cell.angle_gamma   90.00
#
_symmetry.space_group_name_H-M   'P 1'
#
loop_
_entity.id
_entity.type
_entity.pdbx_description
1 polymer ?
#
loop_
_entity_poly.entity_id
_entity_poly.type
_entity_poly.pdbx_seq_one_letter_code
_entity_poly.pdbx_strand_id
1 'polypeptide(L)'
;SDMILMYPISAQPKDKPETGGPFDRAIEKSNKAIKLHSIKAKPPKKPGWRNDPKQRAWQEQEEYNPFLKKCWLMMGQEQFYYADFLQASATFSYIARHYAHDEEVVAEARLWQARCYSEMEWFYEAEDILGKLNTNGIPRKNLNQYAAVYADYLVKNKQYEEAVPYFN
;
A
#
# COMPACT_ATOMS: atom_id res chain seq x y z
N SER A 1 -0.87 17.36 1.33
CA SER A 1 -0.02 17.41 2.47
C SER A 1 0.40 16.03 2.95
N ASP A 2 1.61 15.89 3.23
CA ASP A 2 2.53 14.78 3.30
C ASP A 2 2.49 13.95 4.60
N MET A 3 1.33 13.76 5.20
CA MET A 3 1.20 12.94 6.41
C MET A 3 1.37 11.42 6.19
N ILE A 4 1.51 11.01 4.93
CA ILE A 4 1.55 9.57 4.56
C ILE A 4 2.90 8.93 4.84
N LEU A 5 3.95 9.74 5.07
CA LEU A 5 5.31 9.27 5.37
C LEU A 5 5.81 9.66 6.76
N MET A 6 4.91 9.72 7.73
CA MET A 6 5.29 10.12 9.11
C MET A 6 6.26 9.16 9.80
N TYR A 7 6.49 7.98 9.25
CA TYR A 7 7.38 7.00 9.85
C TYR A 7 8.56 6.72 8.92
N PRO A 8 9.80 6.88 9.41
CA PRO A 8 10.97 6.53 8.62
C PRO A 8 10.91 5.04 8.22
N ILE A 9 11.38 4.74 7.01
CA ILE A 9 11.45 3.36 6.53
C ILE A 9 12.30 2.48 7.43
N SER A 10 13.34 3.07 8.04
CA SER A 10 14.19 2.40 9.02
C SER A 10 13.49 2.06 10.34
N ALA A 11 12.32 2.63 10.60
CA ALA A 11 11.56 2.28 11.80
C ALA A 11 11.09 0.83 11.71
N GLN A 12 11.55 0.01 12.63
CA GLN A 12 11.08 -1.37 12.75
C GLN A 12 9.72 -1.38 13.45
N PRO A 13 8.78 -2.23 12.96
CA PRO A 13 7.56 -2.47 13.72
C PRO A 13 7.93 -3.06 15.07
N LYS A 14 7.35 -2.54 16.11
CA LYS A 14 7.49 -3.10 17.46
C LYS A 14 6.74 -4.42 17.54
N ASP A 15 7.02 -5.19 18.55
CA ASP A 15 6.23 -6.37 18.89
C ASP A 15 4.74 -6.00 18.88
N LYS A 16 3.91 -6.96 18.46
CA LYS A 16 2.47 -6.77 18.31
C LYS A 16 1.89 -6.20 19.61
N PRO A 17 1.27 -5.00 19.59
CA PRO A 17 0.70 -4.43 20.79
C PRO A 17 -0.46 -5.28 21.32
N GLU A 18 -0.70 -5.19 22.62
CA GLU A 18 -1.84 -5.84 23.23
C GLU A 18 -3.17 -5.41 22.58
N THR A 19 -4.15 -6.31 22.55
CA THR A 19 -5.50 -6.03 22.02
C THR A 19 -6.13 -4.84 22.75
N GLY A 20 -6.78 -3.94 22.00
CA GLY A 20 -7.41 -2.73 22.52
C GLY A 20 -6.49 -1.51 22.57
N GLY A 21 -5.27 -1.60 22.02
CA GLY A 21 -4.31 -0.51 21.95
C GLY A 21 -4.69 0.58 20.92
N PRO A 22 -3.85 1.62 20.79
CA PRO A 22 -4.10 2.74 19.86
C PRO A 22 -4.29 2.31 18.42
N PHE A 23 -3.56 1.29 17.96
CA PHE A 23 -3.67 0.77 16.59
C PHE A 23 -5.01 0.08 16.32
N ASP A 24 -5.52 -0.71 17.27
CA ASP A 24 -6.83 -1.35 17.14
C ASP A 24 -7.93 -0.30 16.98
N ARG A 25 -7.89 0.75 17.79
CA ARG A 25 -8.84 1.86 17.72
C ARG A 25 -8.74 2.63 16.40
N ALA A 26 -7.54 2.81 15.88
CA ALA A 26 -7.32 3.48 14.61
C ALA A 26 -7.87 2.65 13.44
N ILE A 27 -7.63 1.33 13.43
CA ILE A 27 -8.18 0.40 12.45
C ILE A 27 -9.70 0.40 12.50
N GLU A 28 -10.30 0.35 13.68
CA GLU A 28 -11.77 0.43 13.86
C GLU A 28 -12.35 1.72 13.30
N LYS A 29 -11.71 2.86 13.58
CA LYS A 29 -12.12 4.17 13.05
C LYS A 29 -12.03 4.22 11.54
N SER A 30 -10.95 3.70 10.96
CA SER A 30 -10.77 3.64 9.51
C SER A 30 -11.84 2.76 8.87
N ASN A 31 -12.13 1.59 9.42
CA ASN A 31 -13.19 0.70 8.96
C ASN A 31 -14.57 1.37 9.03
N LYS A 32 -14.85 2.05 10.12
CA LYS A 32 -16.12 2.78 10.29
C LYS A 32 -16.26 3.90 9.28
N ALA A 33 -15.19 4.68 9.06
CA ALA A 33 -15.18 5.75 8.07
C ALA A 33 -15.43 5.21 6.66
N ILE A 34 -14.79 4.11 6.29
CA ILE A 34 -14.98 3.45 5.00
C ILE A 34 -16.44 3.03 4.82
N LYS A 35 -17.04 2.38 5.82
CA LYS A 35 -18.44 1.93 5.75
C LYS A 35 -19.42 3.08 5.64
N LEU A 36 -19.22 4.16 6.40
CA LEU A 36 -20.15 5.28 6.48
C LEU A 36 -20.07 6.24 5.30
N HIS A 37 -18.89 6.38 4.68
CA HIS A 37 -18.64 7.41 3.68
C HIS A 37 -18.38 6.87 2.27
N SER A 38 -18.52 5.56 2.06
CA SER A 38 -18.39 4.95 0.76
C SER A 38 -19.44 5.48 -0.22
N ILE A 39 -19.01 5.88 -1.40
CA ILE A 39 -19.87 6.33 -2.50
C ILE A 39 -19.68 5.36 -3.65
N LYS A 40 -20.64 4.44 -3.81
CA LYS A 40 -20.64 3.42 -4.87
C LYS A 40 -21.43 3.84 -6.09
N ALA A 41 -22.32 4.84 -5.95
CA ALA A 41 -23.14 5.32 -7.04
C ALA A 41 -22.29 5.94 -8.14
N LYS A 42 -22.42 5.43 -9.35
CA LYS A 42 -21.65 5.95 -10.52
C LYS A 42 -22.17 7.33 -10.89
N PRO A 43 -21.25 8.31 -11.12
CA PRO A 43 -21.64 9.62 -11.58
C PRO A 43 -22.20 9.58 -13.01
N PRO A 44 -22.97 10.63 -13.41
CA PRO A 44 -23.46 10.71 -14.79
C PRO A 44 -22.31 10.66 -15.81
N LYS A 45 -22.52 9.93 -16.88
CA LYS A 45 -21.57 9.84 -17.97
C LYS A 45 -21.57 11.12 -18.79
N LYS A 46 -20.37 11.66 -19.06
CA LYS A 46 -20.20 12.83 -19.94
C LYS A 46 -20.24 12.41 -21.42
N PRO A 47 -20.74 13.25 -22.34
CA PRO A 47 -20.66 12.97 -23.77
C PRO A 47 -19.21 12.68 -24.21
N GLY A 48 -19.00 11.64 -25.02
CA GLY A 48 -17.68 11.26 -25.49
C GLY A 48 -16.80 10.54 -24.48
N TRP A 49 -17.32 10.16 -23.32
CA TRP A 49 -16.56 9.53 -22.25
C TRP A 49 -15.84 8.25 -22.68
N ARG A 50 -16.42 7.48 -23.63
CA ARG A 50 -15.82 6.23 -24.14
C ARG A 50 -14.51 6.46 -24.88
N ASN A 51 -14.34 7.63 -25.50
CA ASN A 51 -13.14 8.00 -26.26
C ASN A 51 -12.10 8.74 -25.42
N ASP A 52 -12.41 9.07 -24.17
CA ASP A 52 -11.51 9.72 -23.23
C ASP A 52 -11.03 8.71 -22.19
N PRO A 53 -9.72 8.34 -22.19
CA PRO A 53 -9.18 7.37 -21.23
C PRO A 53 -9.40 7.75 -19.78
N LYS A 54 -9.33 9.05 -19.46
CA LYS A 54 -9.54 9.55 -18.07
C LYS A 54 -11.00 9.40 -17.65
N GLN A 55 -11.93 9.69 -18.55
CA GLN A 55 -13.35 9.54 -18.27
C GLN A 55 -13.75 8.06 -18.14
N ARG A 56 -13.17 7.19 -18.96
CA ARG A 56 -13.38 5.75 -18.82
C ARG A 56 -12.89 5.25 -17.48
N ALA A 57 -11.66 5.58 -17.11
CA ALA A 57 -11.09 5.19 -15.83
C ALA A 57 -11.94 5.71 -14.65
N TRP A 58 -12.42 6.94 -14.73
CA TRP A 58 -13.35 7.51 -13.75
C TRP A 58 -14.64 6.70 -13.63
N GLN A 59 -15.24 6.30 -14.74
CA GLN A 59 -16.48 5.52 -14.76
C GLN A 59 -16.30 4.07 -14.31
N GLU A 60 -15.09 3.53 -14.44
CA GLU A 60 -14.76 2.16 -14.04
C GLU A 60 -14.40 2.01 -12.57
N GLN A 61 -14.31 3.12 -11.83
CA GLN A 61 -14.04 3.09 -10.39
C GLN A 61 -15.17 2.37 -9.63
N GLU A 62 -14.80 1.75 -8.52
CA GLU A 62 -15.75 1.16 -7.59
C GLU A 62 -16.06 2.08 -6.41
N GLU A 63 -15.23 3.06 -6.17
CA GLU A 63 -15.35 4.02 -5.08
C GLU A 63 -15.18 5.44 -5.60
N TYR A 64 -16.15 6.29 -5.31
CA TYR A 64 -16.16 7.69 -5.79
C TYR A 64 -15.90 8.72 -4.69
N ASN A 65 -15.74 8.31 -3.44
CA ASN A 65 -15.29 9.21 -2.39
C ASN A 65 -13.74 9.26 -2.34
N PRO A 66 -13.12 10.38 -2.78
CA PRO A 66 -11.65 10.46 -2.85
C PRO A 66 -10.99 10.42 -1.46
N PHE A 67 -11.71 10.77 -0.41
CA PHE A 67 -11.21 10.72 0.97
C PHE A 67 -10.91 9.28 1.41
N LEU A 68 -11.63 8.29 0.88
CA LEU A 68 -11.45 6.89 1.29
C LEU A 68 -10.13 6.27 0.85
N LYS A 69 -9.48 6.80 -0.19
CA LYS A 69 -8.10 6.39 -0.54
C LYS A 69 -7.15 6.53 0.65
N LYS A 70 -7.22 7.68 1.32
CA LYS A 70 -6.40 7.95 2.51
C LYS A 70 -6.75 7.03 3.66
N CYS A 71 -8.03 6.78 3.89
CA CYS A 71 -8.47 5.86 4.94
C CYS A 71 -7.95 4.45 4.72
N TRP A 72 -8.02 3.94 3.50
CA TRP A 72 -7.50 2.63 3.14
C TRP A 72 -5.98 2.53 3.32
N LEU A 73 -5.23 3.53 2.83
CA LEU A 73 -3.78 3.59 2.97
C LEU A 73 -3.36 3.66 4.44
N MET A 74 -4.03 4.48 5.23
CA MET A 74 -3.79 4.57 6.67
C MET A 74 -4.04 3.25 7.36
N MET A 75 -5.13 2.56 7.04
CA MET A 75 -5.45 1.25 7.61
C MET A 75 -4.35 0.22 7.32
N GLY A 76 -3.87 0.15 6.08
CA GLY A 76 -2.77 -0.73 5.72
C GLY A 76 -1.48 -0.40 6.48
N GLN A 77 -1.15 0.89 6.62
CA GLN A 77 0.01 1.34 7.37
C GLN A 77 -0.09 1.00 8.86
N GLU A 78 -1.26 1.18 9.45
CA GLU A 78 -1.50 0.81 10.84
C GLU A 78 -1.34 -0.69 11.06
N GLN A 79 -1.89 -1.51 10.17
CA GLN A 79 -1.69 -2.95 10.20
C GLN A 79 -0.21 -3.34 10.08
N PHE A 80 0.54 -2.64 9.22
CA PHE A 80 1.98 -2.82 9.09
C PHE A 80 2.70 -2.53 10.42
N TYR A 81 2.42 -1.39 11.04
CA TYR A 81 3.07 -1.02 12.30
C TYR A 81 2.58 -1.81 13.51
N TYR A 82 1.43 -2.47 13.37
CA TYR A 82 0.95 -3.47 14.32
C TYR A 82 1.66 -4.83 14.14
N ALA A 83 2.56 -4.92 13.17
CA ALA A 83 3.26 -6.14 12.76
C ALA A 83 2.34 -7.24 12.18
N ASP A 84 1.16 -6.88 11.71
CA ASP A 84 0.26 -7.77 10.98
C ASP A 84 0.52 -7.64 9.47
N PHE A 85 1.69 -8.12 9.05
CA PHE A 85 2.18 -7.93 7.69
C PHE A 85 1.34 -8.66 6.64
N LEU A 86 0.81 -9.82 6.97
CA LEU A 86 -0.03 -10.56 6.04
C LEU A 86 -1.33 -9.80 5.77
N GLN A 87 -1.98 -9.30 6.82
CA GLN A 87 -3.19 -8.50 6.69
C GLN A 87 -2.91 -7.16 6.00
N ALA A 88 -1.81 -6.49 6.37
CA ALA A 88 -1.38 -5.26 5.71
C ALA A 88 -1.15 -5.48 4.20
N SER A 89 -0.46 -6.55 3.83
CA SER A 89 -0.24 -6.93 2.43
C SER A 89 -1.56 -7.13 1.69
N ALA A 90 -2.53 -7.80 2.29
CA ALA A 90 -3.86 -7.99 1.71
C ALA A 90 -4.59 -6.66 1.50
N THR A 91 -4.51 -5.76 2.48
CA THR A 91 -5.08 -4.41 2.39
C THR A 91 -4.45 -3.61 1.24
N PHE A 92 -3.13 -3.59 1.13
CA PHE A 92 -2.44 -2.88 0.05
C PHE A 92 -2.69 -3.51 -1.33
N SER A 93 -2.80 -4.82 -1.41
CA SER A 93 -3.21 -5.51 -2.65
C SER A 93 -4.62 -5.09 -3.08
N TYR A 94 -5.55 -5.04 -2.14
CA TYR A 94 -6.90 -4.55 -2.39
C TYR A 94 -6.90 -3.11 -2.93
N ILE A 95 -6.15 -2.22 -2.30
CA ILE A 95 -6.03 -0.81 -2.71
C ILE A 95 -5.51 -0.72 -4.15
N ALA A 96 -4.45 -1.44 -4.49
CA ALA A 96 -3.86 -1.41 -5.82
C ALA A 96 -4.85 -1.86 -6.91
N ARG A 97 -5.70 -2.85 -6.61
CA ARG A 97 -6.72 -3.33 -7.54
C ARG A 97 -7.93 -2.40 -7.60
N HIS A 98 -8.36 -1.92 -6.46
CA HIS A 98 -9.56 -1.09 -6.33
C HIS A 98 -9.39 0.31 -6.91
N TYR A 99 -8.20 0.86 -6.80
CA TYR A 99 -7.81 2.17 -7.33
C TYR A 99 -6.87 2.07 -8.53
N ALA A 100 -7.05 1.05 -9.36
CA ALA A 100 -6.17 0.77 -10.51
C ALA A 100 -6.04 1.93 -11.50
N HIS A 101 -7.01 2.86 -11.52
CA HIS A 101 -7.00 4.08 -12.34
C HIS A 101 -6.08 5.18 -11.83
N ASP A 102 -5.61 5.08 -10.59
CA ASP A 102 -4.75 6.08 -9.94
C ASP A 102 -3.33 5.52 -9.79
N GLU A 103 -2.47 5.86 -10.75
CA GLU A 103 -1.10 5.33 -10.81
C GLU A 103 -0.28 5.61 -9.56
N GLU A 104 -0.44 6.80 -8.96
CA GLU A 104 0.30 7.18 -7.75
C GLU A 104 -0.14 6.34 -6.54
N VAL A 105 -1.44 6.12 -6.40
CA VAL A 105 -1.99 5.27 -5.32
C VAL A 105 -1.58 3.82 -5.52
N VAL A 106 -1.63 3.31 -6.74
CA VAL A 106 -1.18 1.94 -7.06
C VAL A 106 0.29 1.77 -6.71
N ALA A 107 1.14 2.71 -7.13
CA ALA A 107 2.57 2.65 -6.82
C ALA A 107 2.82 2.69 -5.31
N GLU A 108 2.16 3.57 -4.59
CA GLU A 108 2.27 3.67 -3.14
C GLU A 108 1.84 2.37 -2.44
N ALA A 109 0.70 1.83 -2.82
CA ALA A 109 0.19 0.57 -2.25
C ALA A 109 1.12 -0.60 -2.55
N ARG A 110 1.62 -0.71 -3.78
CA ARG A 110 2.57 -1.76 -4.16
C ARG A 110 3.90 -1.65 -3.41
N LEU A 111 4.39 -0.45 -3.17
CA LEU A 111 5.60 -0.22 -2.38
C LEU A 111 5.42 -0.65 -0.92
N TRP A 112 4.29 -0.32 -0.31
CA TRP A 112 3.97 -0.82 1.02
C TRP A 112 3.82 -2.34 1.05
N GLN A 113 3.25 -2.93 0.03
CA GLN A 113 3.13 -4.39 -0.10
C GLN A 113 4.51 -5.04 -0.19
N ALA A 114 5.42 -4.49 -1.01
CA ALA A 114 6.81 -4.95 -1.07
C ALA A 114 7.52 -4.86 0.29
N ARG A 115 7.23 -3.79 1.04
CA ARG A 115 7.74 -3.62 2.39
C ARG A 115 7.21 -4.68 3.36
N CYS A 116 5.93 -5.03 3.27
CA CYS A 116 5.35 -6.15 4.03
C CYS A 116 6.06 -7.47 3.73
N TYR A 117 6.29 -7.75 2.47
CA TYR A 117 6.97 -8.98 2.05
C TYR A 117 8.42 -9.02 2.53
N SER A 118 9.13 -7.91 2.51
CA SER A 118 10.50 -7.85 3.06
C SER A 118 10.53 -8.14 4.57
N GLU A 119 9.54 -7.65 5.31
CA GLU A 119 9.42 -7.95 6.75
C GLU A 119 9.12 -9.43 7.01
N MET A 120 8.36 -10.08 6.14
CA MET A 120 8.06 -11.52 6.21
C MET A 120 9.15 -12.40 5.62
N GLU A 121 10.26 -11.81 5.14
CA GLU A 121 11.33 -12.51 4.42
C GLU A 121 10.85 -13.19 3.13
N TRP A 122 9.79 -12.68 2.53
CA TRP A 122 9.29 -13.11 1.23
C TRP A 122 9.95 -12.26 0.13
N PHE A 123 11.25 -12.45 -0.03
CA PHE A 123 12.08 -11.59 -0.88
C PHE A 123 11.81 -11.76 -2.36
N TYR A 124 11.41 -12.95 -2.80
CA TYR A 124 11.04 -13.16 -4.21
C TYR A 124 9.81 -12.29 -4.58
N GLU A 125 8.80 -12.29 -3.73
CA GLU A 125 7.58 -11.51 -3.93
C GLU A 125 7.87 -10.00 -3.86
N ALA A 126 8.72 -9.58 -2.94
CA ALA A 126 9.14 -8.18 -2.84
C ALA A 126 9.89 -7.73 -4.09
N GLU A 127 10.83 -8.53 -4.56
CA GLU A 127 11.61 -8.26 -5.78
C GLU A 127 10.71 -8.20 -7.01
N ASP A 128 9.74 -9.09 -7.14
CA ASP A 128 8.79 -9.11 -8.24
C ASP A 128 7.99 -7.81 -8.33
N ILE A 129 7.48 -7.32 -7.21
CA ILE A 129 6.77 -6.03 -7.15
C ILE A 129 7.68 -4.88 -7.56
N LEU A 130 8.87 -4.81 -6.98
CA LEU A 130 9.82 -3.72 -7.26
C LEU A 130 10.28 -3.73 -8.73
N GLY A 131 10.52 -4.91 -9.29
CA GLY A 131 10.88 -5.08 -10.70
C GLY A 131 9.76 -4.64 -11.64
N LYS A 132 8.52 -5.02 -11.35
CA LYS A 132 7.34 -4.61 -12.15
C LYS A 132 7.12 -3.10 -12.09
N LEU A 133 7.26 -2.48 -10.93
CA LEU A 133 7.17 -1.03 -10.79
C LEU A 133 8.25 -0.33 -11.63
N ASN A 134 9.47 -0.81 -11.58
CA ASN A 134 10.56 -0.25 -12.38
C ASN A 134 10.30 -0.37 -13.88
N THR A 135 9.82 -1.53 -14.33
CA THR A 135 9.53 -1.79 -15.75
C THR A 135 8.38 -0.93 -16.27
N ASN A 136 7.33 -0.76 -15.47
CA ASN A 136 6.13 -0.02 -15.86
C ASN A 136 6.28 1.50 -15.73
N GLY A 137 7.36 1.96 -15.13
CA GLY A 137 7.59 3.36 -14.80
C GLY A 137 6.99 3.75 -13.44
N ILE A 138 7.77 4.50 -12.68
CA ILE A 138 7.39 4.94 -11.33
C ILE A 138 6.96 6.39 -11.40
N PRO A 139 5.75 6.75 -10.93
CA PRO A 139 5.33 8.14 -10.89
C PRO A 139 6.34 8.97 -10.09
N ARG A 140 6.61 10.19 -10.54
CA ARG A 140 7.60 11.08 -9.94
C ARG A 140 7.41 11.24 -8.43
N LYS A 141 6.18 11.35 -7.98
CA LYS A 141 5.82 11.49 -6.57
C LYS A 141 6.26 10.27 -5.73
N ASN A 142 6.38 9.10 -6.33
CA ASN A 142 6.69 7.84 -5.66
C ASN A 142 8.18 7.46 -5.74
N LEU A 143 9.03 8.24 -6.43
CA LEU A 143 10.43 7.88 -6.64
C LEU A 143 11.23 7.75 -5.34
N ASN A 144 11.05 8.68 -4.41
CA ASN A 144 11.75 8.63 -3.12
C ASN A 144 11.32 7.43 -2.28
N GLN A 145 10.04 7.14 -2.27
CA GLN A 145 9.50 5.95 -1.59
C GLN A 145 10.06 4.67 -2.23
N TYR A 146 10.07 4.59 -3.54
CA TYR A 146 10.65 3.46 -4.27
C TYR A 146 12.11 3.22 -3.88
N ALA A 147 12.94 4.26 -3.94
CA ALA A 147 14.35 4.16 -3.59
C ALA A 147 14.55 3.65 -2.16
N ALA A 148 13.78 4.17 -1.22
CA ALA A 148 13.87 3.78 0.18
C ALA A 148 13.39 2.34 0.42
N VAL A 149 12.30 1.93 -0.20
CA VAL A 149 11.78 0.54 -0.10
C VAL A 149 12.73 -0.46 -0.74
N TYR A 150 13.31 -0.09 -1.89
CA TYR A 150 14.27 -0.93 -2.58
C TYR A 150 15.54 -1.13 -1.73
N ALA A 151 16.06 -0.05 -1.13
CA ALA A 151 17.21 -0.12 -0.24
C ALA A 151 16.93 -1.00 1.00
N ASP A 152 15.75 -0.86 1.60
CA ASP A 152 15.31 -1.71 2.73
C ASP A 152 15.26 -3.19 2.33
N TYR A 153 14.69 -3.49 1.18
CA TYR A 153 14.67 -4.83 0.61
C TYR A 153 16.09 -5.40 0.45
N LEU A 154 16.99 -4.63 -0.15
CA LEU A 154 18.36 -5.09 -0.39
C LEU A 154 19.10 -5.43 0.92
N VAL A 155 18.96 -4.57 1.93
CA VAL A 155 19.59 -4.78 3.24
C VAL A 155 19.03 -6.04 3.90
N LYS A 156 17.74 -6.20 3.95
CA LYS A 156 17.08 -7.35 4.57
C LYS A 156 17.38 -8.65 3.85
N ASN A 157 17.36 -8.63 2.51
CA ASN A 157 17.68 -9.81 1.71
C ASN A 157 19.14 -10.23 1.89
N LYS A 158 20.08 -9.29 1.95
CA LYS A 158 21.48 -9.57 2.23
C LYS A 158 21.66 -10.21 3.62
N GLN A 159 21.02 -9.67 4.63
CA GLN A 159 21.06 -10.22 5.99
C GLN A 159 20.52 -11.66 6.03
N TYR A 160 19.43 -11.91 5.32
CA TYR A 160 18.84 -13.25 5.20
C TYR A 160 19.80 -14.22 4.53
N GLU A 161 20.38 -13.87 3.39
CA GLU A 161 21.35 -14.70 2.65
C GLU A 161 22.57 -15.04 3.49
N GLU A 162 23.07 -14.09 4.28
CA GLU A 162 24.20 -14.30 5.19
C GLU A 162 23.86 -15.24 6.35
N ALA A 163 22.60 -15.27 6.79
CA ALA A 163 22.15 -16.11 7.89
C ALA A 163 21.79 -17.54 7.49
N VAL A 164 21.39 -17.79 6.25
CA VAL A 164 20.96 -19.11 5.75
C VAL A 164 21.94 -20.25 6.06
N PRO A 165 23.27 -20.09 5.92
CA PRO A 165 24.21 -21.17 6.25
C PRO A 165 24.16 -21.66 7.69
N TYR A 166 23.64 -20.86 8.62
CA TYR A 166 23.54 -21.19 10.03
C TYR A 166 22.26 -21.96 10.41
N PHE A 167 21.34 -22.10 9.46
CA PHE A 167 20.07 -22.83 9.65
C PHE A 167 20.12 -24.28 9.13
N ASN A 168 21.19 -24.64 8.48
CA ASN A 168 21.38 -26.00 7.92
C ASN A 168 22.18 -26.89 8.87
#